data_f3ef9f6c35265c3155f540ee7ecd4d40
#
_entry.id   f3ef9f6c35265c3155f540ee7ecd4d40
#
_cell.length_a   1.000
_cell.length_b   1.000
_cell.length_c   1.000
_cell.angle_alpha   90.00
_cell.angle_beta   90.00
_cell.angle_gamma   90.00
#
_symmetry.space_group_name_H-M   'P 1'
#
loop_
_entity.id
_entity.type
_entity.pdbx_description
1 polymer ?
#
loop_
_entity_poly.entity_id
_entity_poly.type
_entity_poly.pdbx_seq_one_letter_code
_entity_poly.pdbx_strand_id
1 'polypeptide(L)'
;MRVQRVWMPDSGAESWMVFGDDHAPVAPVERWLAHLTVIERSSNTIKGYAHDLKDWFAFLQLHRLDWRRVQLEDLGGFLAWLRLPPRVRDGRVLVLASVEHHCSQASANRKLSALAGFYQFHARHGIDVGELLIGLRPGGPPGGSWRPLLHHLAKHQPQRRRTVKLPAPRRQPRVLTARQVQAILDACEHLRDRLLFAVLVDSGMRIGEALGLRHADLAIAERQVTITPRANDNRARVKGGMSRTIPVSAELLRL
;
A
#
# COMPACT_ATOMS: atom_id res chain seq x y z
N MET A 1 12.44 16.90 -3.85
CA MET A 1 11.29 16.22 -4.52
C MET A 1 10.04 16.19 -3.64
N ARG A 2 8.82 16.32 -4.20
CA ARG A 2 7.55 16.30 -3.47
C ARG A 2 6.48 15.46 -4.20
N VAL A 3 5.52 14.92 -3.44
CA VAL A 3 4.33 14.24 -3.98
C VAL A 3 3.14 15.17 -3.82
N GLN A 4 2.37 15.36 -4.87
CA GLN A 4 1.20 16.23 -4.87
C GLN A 4 -0.02 15.49 -5.44
N ARG A 5 -1.17 15.74 -4.84
CA ARG A 5 -2.46 15.30 -5.38
C ARG A 5 -2.84 16.17 -6.57
N VAL A 6 -3.29 15.54 -7.64
CA VAL A 6 -3.74 16.20 -8.86
C VAL A 6 -5.09 15.64 -9.30
N TRP A 7 -5.82 16.42 -10.07
CA TRP A 7 -7.05 16.01 -10.72
C TRP A 7 -6.78 15.85 -12.21
N MET A 8 -7.15 14.70 -12.76
CA MET A 8 -6.99 14.43 -14.19
C MET A 8 -8.01 15.28 -14.96
N PRO A 9 -7.57 16.13 -15.91
CA PRO A 9 -8.47 17.06 -16.61
C PRO A 9 -9.62 16.36 -17.34
N ASP A 10 -9.32 15.25 -18.00
CA ASP A 10 -10.28 14.56 -18.88
C ASP A 10 -11.32 13.75 -18.12
N SER A 11 -10.96 13.17 -16.97
CA SER A 11 -11.82 12.25 -16.22
C SER A 11 -12.31 12.80 -14.87
N GLY A 12 -11.76 13.92 -14.41
CA GLY A 12 -11.98 14.42 -13.04
C GLY A 12 -11.47 13.46 -11.94
N ALA A 13 -10.75 12.41 -12.33
CA ALA A 13 -10.27 11.40 -11.40
C ALA A 13 -9.11 11.93 -10.53
N GLU A 14 -9.12 11.56 -9.26
CA GLU A 14 -8.04 11.86 -8.33
C GLU A 14 -6.80 11.00 -8.67
N SER A 15 -5.67 11.64 -8.88
CA SER A 15 -4.38 11.00 -9.09
C SER A 15 -3.27 11.67 -8.27
N TRP A 16 -2.05 11.19 -8.42
CA TRP A 16 -0.90 11.67 -7.67
C TRP A 16 0.28 11.84 -8.61
N MET A 17 1.06 12.88 -8.40
CA MET A 17 2.21 13.23 -9.24
C MET A 17 3.45 13.48 -8.38
N VAL A 18 4.61 13.14 -8.90
CA VAL A 18 5.91 13.41 -8.27
C VAL A 18 6.59 14.55 -8.99
N PHE A 19 6.95 15.59 -8.26
CA PHE A 19 7.67 16.76 -8.75
C PHE A 19 9.13 16.71 -8.32
N GLY A 20 10.02 17.06 -9.23
CA GLY A 20 11.43 17.33 -8.99
C GLY A 20 11.66 18.59 -8.15
N ASP A 21 12.91 18.91 -7.88
CA ASP A 21 13.31 20.14 -7.19
C ASP A 21 13.17 21.38 -8.10
N ASP A 22 13.18 21.17 -9.41
CA ASP A 22 12.85 22.14 -10.47
C ASP A 22 11.35 22.41 -10.61
N HIS A 23 10.52 21.82 -9.76
CA HIS A 23 9.06 21.86 -9.83
C HIS A 23 8.45 21.23 -11.08
N ALA A 24 9.23 20.58 -11.94
CA ALA A 24 8.72 19.83 -13.06
C ALA A 24 8.28 18.40 -12.63
N PRO A 25 7.26 17.83 -13.29
CA PRO A 25 6.89 16.44 -13.08
C PRO A 25 8.05 15.50 -13.46
N VAL A 26 8.26 14.46 -12.67
CA VAL A 26 9.22 13.40 -12.98
C VAL A 26 8.58 12.50 -14.06
N ALA A 27 8.86 12.82 -15.33
CA ALA A 27 8.18 12.25 -16.49
C ALA A 27 8.05 10.71 -16.50
N PRO A 28 9.09 9.88 -16.19
CA PRO A 28 8.91 8.44 -16.15
C PRO A 28 7.95 7.97 -15.03
N VAL A 29 7.92 8.66 -13.91
CA VAL A 29 6.99 8.35 -12.80
C VAL A 29 5.57 8.73 -13.19
N GLU A 30 5.39 9.93 -13.75
CA GLU A 30 4.10 10.43 -14.20
C GLU A 30 3.46 9.48 -15.21
N ARG A 31 4.20 9.04 -16.22
CA ARG A 31 3.74 8.09 -17.23
C ARG A 31 3.22 6.77 -16.62
N TRP A 32 3.91 6.25 -15.62
CA TRP A 32 3.47 5.03 -14.95
C TRP A 32 2.25 5.25 -14.04
N LEU A 33 2.22 6.35 -13.27
CA LEU A 33 1.09 6.65 -12.40
C LEU A 33 -0.18 6.96 -13.21
N ALA A 34 -0.06 7.64 -14.36
CA ALA A 34 -1.16 7.85 -15.31
C ALA A 34 -1.70 6.50 -15.83
N HIS A 35 -0.81 5.58 -16.23
CA HIS A 35 -1.22 4.23 -16.63
C HIS A 35 -1.99 3.51 -15.51
N LEU A 36 -1.54 3.62 -14.25
CA LEU A 36 -2.25 3.02 -13.12
C LEU A 36 -3.64 3.63 -12.89
N THR A 37 -3.82 4.90 -13.19
CA THR A 37 -5.13 5.57 -13.16
C THR A 37 -6.05 5.01 -14.24
N VAL A 38 -5.56 4.85 -15.47
CA VAL A 38 -6.32 4.29 -16.60
C VAL A 38 -6.78 2.85 -16.32
N ILE A 39 -5.96 2.03 -15.67
CA ILE A 39 -6.34 0.67 -15.27
C ILE A 39 -7.07 0.62 -13.91
N GLU A 40 -7.66 1.72 -13.50
CA GLU A 40 -8.55 1.86 -12.33
C GLU A 40 -7.92 1.41 -10.99
N ARG A 41 -6.60 1.59 -10.81
CA ARG A 41 -5.99 1.36 -9.51
C ARG A 41 -6.47 2.38 -8.49
N SER A 42 -6.70 1.94 -7.25
CA SER A 42 -7.20 2.85 -6.21
C SER A 42 -6.25 4.03 -6.01
N SER A 43 -6.80 5.24 -5.81
CA SER A 43 -6.02 6.47 -5.53
C SER A 43 -5.02 6.29 -4.37
N ASN A 44 -5.38 5.51 -3.33
CA ASN A 44 -4.47 5.19 -2.25
C ASN A 44 -3.28 4.31 -2.68
N THR A 45 -3.48 3.42 -3.66
CA THR A 45 -2.39 2.62 -4.24
C THR A 45 -1.45 3.52 -5.04
N ILE A 46 -2.02 4.39 -5.88
CA ILE A 46 -1.27 5.36 -6.69
C ILE A 46 -0.49 6.31 -5.78
N LYS A 47 -1.12 6.84 -4.73
CA LYS A 47 -0.46 7.63 -3.68
C LYS A 47 0.73 6.91 -3.07
N GLY A 48 0.52 5.66 -2.64
CA GLY A 48 1.58 4.84 -2.05
C GLY A 48 2.77 4.68 -2.99
N TYR A 49 2.52 4.38 -4.26
CA TYR A 49 3.55 4.25 -5.28
C TYR A 49 4.25 5.57 -5.59
N ALA A 50 3.52 6.69 -5.65
CA ALA A 50 4.11 8.01 -5.82
C ALA A 50 5.12 8.34 -4.70
N HIS A 51 4.77 8.04 -3.43
CA HIS A 51 5.70 8.23 -2.32
C HIS A 51 6.89 7.27 -2.38
N ASP A 52 6.70 6.04 -2.82
CA ASP A 52 7.78 5.06 -2.93
C ASP A 52 8.76 5.46 -4.03
N LEU A 53 8.24 5.89 -5.19
CA LEU A 53 9.07 6.36 -6.30
C LEU A 53 9.72 7.72 -6.00
N LYS A 54 9.05 8.62 -5.27
CA LYS A 54 9.70 9.86 -4.81
C LYS A 54 11.00 9.55 -4.05
N ASP A 55 10.97 8.59 -3.14
CA ASP A 55 12.16 8.21 -2.38
C ASP A 55 13.23 7.58 -3.27
N TRP A 56 12.84 6.77 -4.26
CA TRP A 56 13.76 6.19 -5.23
C TRP A 56 14.44 7.25 -6.08
N PHE A 57 13.67 8.15 -6.69
CA PHE A 57 14.22 9.21 -7.54
C PHE A 57 15.04 10.23 -6.75
N ALA A 58 14.71 10.48 -5.49
CA ALA A 58 15.55 11.28 -4.59
C ALA A 58 16.91 10.60 -4.33
N PHE A 59 16.94 9.30 -4.12
CA PHE A 59 18.17 8.52 -4.02
C PHE A 59 19.00 8.58 -5.31
N LEU A 60 18.38 8.34 -6.47
CA LEU A 60 19.06 8.42 -7.77
C LEU A 60 19.67 9.79 -8.01
N GLN A 61 18.94 10.86 -7.73
CA GLN A 61 19.41 12.24 -7.87
C GLN A 61 20.61 12.52 -6.98
N LEU A 62 20.56 12.09 -5.71
CA LEU A 62 21.65 12.26 -4.75
C LEU A 62 22.93 11.57 -5.22
N HIS A 63 22.81 10.38 -5.79
CA HIS A 63 23.94 9.57 -6.28
C HIS A 63 24.27 9.80 -7.75
N ARG A 64 23.60 10.73 -8.43
CA ARG A 64 23.76 11.06 -9.86
C ARG A 64 23.61 9.83 -10.78
N LEU A 65 22.67 8.95 -10.44
CA LEU A 65 22.38 7.72 -11.18
C LEU A 65 21.27 7.95 -12.21
N ASP A 66 21.45 7.40 -13.41
CA ASP A 66 20.36 7.33 -14.40
C ASP A 66 19.46 6.14 -14.08
N TRP A 67 18.18 6.39 -13.88
CA TRP A 67 17.18 5.36 -13.59
C TRP A 67 17.08 4.26 -14.66
N ARG A 68 17.57 4.53 -15.88
CA ARG A 68 17.62 3.56 -17.00
C ARG A 68 18.81 2.62 -16.94
N ARG A 69 19.78 2.89 -16.09
CA ARG A 69 21.07 2.17 -16.03
C ARG A 69 21.41 1.65 -14.65
N VAL A 70 20.41 1.57 -13.77
CA VAL A 70 20.60 1.08 -12.41
C VAL A 70 21.00 -0.39 -12.39
N GLN A 71 21.83 -0.75 -11.42
CA GLN A 71 22.31 -2.10 -11.20
C GLN A 71 21.83 -2.66 -9.86
N LEU A 72 22.11 -3.93 -9.59
CA LEU A 72 21.70 -4.60 -8.36
C LEU A 72 22.30 -3.94 -7.11
N GLU A 73 23.53 -3.46 -7.24
CA GLU A 73 24.28 -2.73 -6.21
C GLU A 73 23.56 -1.45 -5.80
N ASP A 74 22.96 -0.74 -6.76
CA ASP A 74 22.21 0.49 -6.50
C ASP A 74 20.95 0.22 -5.67
N LEU A 75 20.32 -0.94 -5.86
CA LEU A 75 19.21 -1.38 -5.00
C LEU A 75 19.69 -1.67 -3.57
N GLY A 76 20.86 -2.25 -3.42
CA GLY A 76 21.51 -2.44 -2.12
C GLY A 76 21.80 -1.10 -1.45
N GLY A 77 22.36 -0.14 -2.19
CA GLY A 77 22.60 1.23 -1.75
C GLY A 77 21.30 1.94 -1.34
N PHE A 78 20.24 1.80 -2.13
CA PHE A 78 18.93 2.36 -1.78
C PHE A 78 18.36 1.77 -0.49
N LEU A 79 18.48 0.47 -0.28
CA LEU A 79 18.04 -0.17 0.96
C LEU A 79 18.84 0.33 2.18
N ALA A 80 20.14 0.50 2.03
CA ALA A 80 20.99 1.11 3.07
C ALA A 80 20.57 2.55 3.35
N TRP A 81 20.35 3.36 2.31
CA TRP A 81 19.88 4.74 2.41
C TRP A 81 18.51 4.85 3.09
N LEU A 82 17.57 3.95 2.81
CA LEU A 82 16.26 3.92 3.47
C LEU A 82 16.36 3.66 4.99
N ARG A 83 17.38 2.97 5.45
CA ARG A 83 17.61 2.68 6.87
C ARG A 83 18.12 3.89 7.64
N LEU A 84 18.70 4.88 6.95
CA LEU A 84 19.14 6.13 7.57
C LEU A 84 17.93 7.00 7.95
N PRO A 85 18.04 7.78 9.04
CA PRO A 85 17.08 8.83 9.36
C PRO A 85 16.98 9.86 8.23
N PRO A 86 15.80 10.44 7.93
CA PRO A 86 15.63 11.38 6.82
C PRO A 86 16.58 12.57 6.85
N ARG A 87 16.90 13.07 8.05
CA ARG A 87 17.79 14.24 8.26
C ARG A 87 19.24 14.03 7.80
N VAL A 88 19.66 12.78 7.64
CA VAL A 88 21.05 12.44 7.29
C VAL A 88 21.16 11.79 5.91
N ARG A 89 20.03 11.64 5.21
CA ARG A 89 20.00 11.05 3.87
C ARG A 89 20.65 11.91 2.80
N ASP A 90 20.81 13.19 3.05
CA ASP A 90 21.43 14.18 2.14
C ASP A 90 22.96 14.05 2.06
N GLY A 91 23.56 13.09 2.77
CA GLY A 91 25.01 12.85 2.73
C GLY A 91 25.86 13.89 3.49
N ARG A 92 25.23 14.85 4.17
CA ARG A 92 25.93 15.94 4.89
C ARG A 92 26.45 15.54 6.28
N VAL A 93 26.00 14.41 6.81
CA VAL A 93 26.37 13.92 8.14
C VAL A 93 26.73 12.45 8.07
N LEU A 94 27.92 12.09 8.50
CA LEU A 94 28.32 10.70 8.75
C LEU A 94 27.61 10.22 10.02
N VAL A 95 26.71 9.24 9.85
CA VAL A 95 26.05 8.58 10.98
C VAL A 95 26.73 7.26 11.22
N LEU A 96 27.19 7.05 12.45
CA LEU A 96 27.57 5.72 12.91
C LEU A 96 26.35 4.81 12.78
N ALA A 97 26.56 3.58 12.29
CA ALA A 97 25.49 2.62 12.08
C ALA A 97 24.69 2.43 13.38
N SER A 98 23.51 3.02 13.46
CA SER A 98 22.61 2.79 14.57
C SER A 98 21.91 1.44 14.38
N VAL A 99 21.70 0.74 15.48
CA VAL A 99 21.00 -0.56 15.50
C VAL A 99 19.53 -0.43 15.05
N GLU A 100 18.95 0.79 15.19
CA GLU A 100 17.56 1.05 14.81
C GLU A 100 17.45 1.54 13.37
N HIS A 101 16.82 0.71 12.53
CA HIS A 101 16.52 1.07 11.16
C HIS A 101 15.30 1.99 11.07
N HIS A 102 15.46 3.17 10.50
CA HIS A 102 14.35 4.11 10.28
C HIS A 102 13.23 3.53 9.39
N CYS A 103 13.58 2.72 8.41
CA CYS A 103 12.63 2.02 7.54
C CYS A 103 12.54 0.54 7.91
N SER A 104 11.34 0.06 8.24
CA SER A 104 11.10 -1.36 8.52
C SER A 104 11.29 -2.23 7.27
N GLN A 105 11.64 -3.51 7.46
CA GLN A 105 11.76 -4.48 6.35
C GLN A 105 10.47 -4.58 5.53
N ALA A 106 9.30 -4.51 6.17
CA ALA A 106 8.01 -4.52 5.49
C ALA A 106 7.84 -3.30 4.57
N SER A 107 8.21 -2.10 5.07
CA SER A 107 8.17 -0.87 4.28
C SER A 107 9.17 -0.90 3.13
N ALA A 108 10.39 -1.38 3.36
CA ALA A 108 11.40 -1.56 2.31
C ALA A 108 10.91 -2.54 1.23
N ASN A 109 10.35 -3.69 1.62
CA ASN A 109 9.77 -4.66 0.68
C ASN A 109 8.60 -4.08 -0.13
N ARG A 110 7.78 -3.21 0.46
CA ARG A 110 6.71 -2.50 -0.25
C ARG A 110 7.29 -1.56 -1.32
N LYS A 111 8.33 -0.79 -0.99
CA LYS A 111 9.03 0.09 -1.93
C LYS A 111 9.66 -0.70 -3.08
N LEU A 112 10.35 -1.80 -2.79
CA LEU A 112 10.85 -2.71 -3.82
C LEU A 112 9.75 -3.27 -4.71
N SER A 113 8.52 -3.44 -4.19
CA SER A 113 7.37 -3.85 -5.00
C SER A 113 6.93 -2.76 -5.97
N ALA A 114 6.93 -1.50 -5.52
CA ALA A 114 6.62 -0.36 -6.37
C ALA A 114 7.66 -0.22 -7.49
N LEU A 115 8.96 -0.34 -7.15
CA LEU A 115 10.05 -0.33 -8.14
C LEU A 115 9.91 -1.45 -9.17
N ALA A 116 9.62 -2.68 -8.71
CA ALA A 116 9.41 -3.80 -9.62
C ALA A 116 8.28 -3.53 -10.62
N GLY A 117 7.15 -2.97 -10.16
CA GLY A 117 6.04 -2.59 -11.03
C GLY A 117 6.41 -1.46 -12.01
N PHE A 118 7.12 -0.46 -11.53
CA PHE A 118 7.61 0.66 -12.33
C PHE A 118 8.56 0.20 -13.45
N TYR A 119 9.60 -0.56 -13.11
CA TYR A 119 10.56 -1.07 -14.11
C TYR A 119 9.93 -2.08 -15.06
N GLN A 120 9.02 -2.94 -14.59
CA GLN A 120 8.28 -3.86 -15.46
C GLN A 120 7.40 -3.11 -16.47
N PHE A 121 6.80 -1.99 -16.09
CA PHE A 121 6.05 -1.13 -17.01
C PHE A 121 6.98 -0.56 -18.09
N HIS A 122 8.11 0.01 -17.68
CA HIS A 122 9.05 0.63 -18.60
C HIS A 122 9.79 -0.36 -19.49
N ALA A 123 10.05 -1.59 -19.02
CA ALA A 123 10.62 -2.67 -19.83
C ALA A 123 9.75 -3.01 -21.04
N ARG A 124 8.42 -2.96 -20.88
CA ARG A 124 7.47 -3.13 -22.00
C ARG A 124 7.49 -1.97 -23.01
N HIS A 125 8.14 -0.87 -22.67
CA HIS A 125 8.32 0.30 -23.51
C HIS A 125 9.79 0.50 -23.95
N GLY A 126 10.58 -0.60 -23.97
CA GLY A 126 11.93 -0.60 -24.52
C GLY A 126 13.03 -0.17 -23.53
N ILE A 127 12.73 -0.05 -22.25
CA ILE A 127 13.72 0.25 -21.21
C ILE A 127 13.99 -1.01 -20.40
N ASP A 128 15.02 -1.75 -20.79
CA ASP A 128 15.32 -3.08 -20.23
C ASP A 128 16.17 -3.01 -18.95
N VAL A 129 15.51 -2.68 -17.85
CA VAL A 129 16.07 -2.78 -16.48
C VAL A 129 15.23 -3.77 -15.64
N GLY A 130 14.25 -4.41 -16.27
CA GLY A 130 13.22 -5.21 -15.56
C GLY A 130 13.74 -6.49 -14.93
N GLU A 131 14.79 -7.10 -15.47
CA GLU A 131 15.36 -8.36 -14.96
C GLU A 131 16.07 -8.21 -13.62
N LEU A 132 16.58 -7.03 -13.31
CA LEU A 132 17.26 -6.74 -12.03
C LEU A 132 16.36 -6.95 -10.81
N LEU A 133 15.06 -6.70 -10.95
CA LEU A 133 14.08 -6.73 -9.84
C LEU A 133 13.24 -8.00 -9.81
N ILE A 134 13.07 -8.66 -10.96
CA ILE A 134 12.22 -9.83 -11.10
C ILE A 134 12.98 -10.91 -11.87
N GLY A 135 13.57 -11.85 -11.16
CA GLY A 135 14.16 -13.05 -11.75
C GLY A 135 13.12 -14.16 -11.92
N LEU A 136 13.25 -14.93 -13.01
CA LEU A 136 12.58 -16.20 -13.18
C LEU A 136 13.31 -17.27 -12.37
N ARG A 137 12.65 -17.83 -11.35
CA ARG A 137 13.18 -19.00 -10.64
C ARG A 137 12.39 -20.24 -11.02
N PRO A 138 13.04 -21.42 -11.16
CA PRO A 138 12.34 -22.68 -11.31
C PRO A 138 11.28 -22.83 -10.22
N GLY A 139 10.08 -23.25 -10.61
CA GLY A 139 9.00 -23.53 -9.67
C GLY A 139 9.42 -24.65 -8.72
N GLY A 140 9.77 -24.29 -7.48
CA GLY A 140 10.00 -25.24 -6.40
C GLY A 140 8.94 -25.11 -5.32
N PRO A 141 8.72 -26.12 -4.48
CA PRO A 141 7.79 -25.99 -3.38
C PRO A 141 8.21 -24.83 -2.47
N PRO A 142 7.28 -23.95 -2.05
CA PRO A 142 7.58 -23.06 -0.94
C PRO A 142 8.01 -23.92 0.24
N GLY A 143 9.01 -23.51 1.01
CA GLY A 143 9.63 -24.28 2.08
C GLY A 143 8.69 -24.63 3.25
N GLY A 144 7.56 -25.23 2.99
CA GLY A 144 6.57 -25.76 3.91
C GLY A 144 6.14 -27.17 3.49
N SER A 145 5.80 -28.01 4.45
CA SER A 145 5.40 -29.42 4.26
C SER A 145 4.08 -29.60 3.48
N TRP A 146 3.27 -28.54 3.34
CA TRP A 146 2.00 -28.62 2.63
C TRP A 146 2.19 -28.52 1.12
N ARG A 147 1.71 -29.55 0.39
CA ARG A 147 1.71 -29.58 -1.09
C ARG A 147 0.27 -29.58 -1.57
N PRO A 148 -0.14 -28.65 -2.46
CA PRO A 148 -1.44 -28.74 -3.12
C PRO A 148 -1.61 -30.05 -3.85
N LEU A 149 -2.83 -30.57 -3.94
CA LEU A 149 -3.16 -31.83 -4.61
C LEU A 149 -2.60 -31.91 -6.05
N LEU A 150 -2.62 -30.82 -6.79
CA LEU A 150 -2.13 -30.72 -8.17
C LEU A 150 -0.69 -30.18 -8.29
N HIS A 151 0.10 -30.26 -7.22
CA HIS A 151 1.48 -29.77 -7.22
C HIS A 151 2.36 -30.40 -8.31
N HIS A 152 2.09 -31.65 -8.67
CA HIS A 152 2.83 -32.36 -9.72
C HIS A 152 2.64 -31.74 -11.11
N LEU A 153 1.51 -31.09 -11.39
CA LEU A 153 1.24 -30.42 -12.66
C LEU A 153 1.94 -29.06 -12.77
N ALA A 154 2.20 -28.40 -11.64
CA ALA A 154 2.85 -27.08 -11.59
C ALA A 154 4.38 -27.14 -11.49
N LYS A 155 4.96 -28.33 -11.46
CA LYS A 155 6.38 -28.59 -11.11
C LYS A 155 7.41 -27.90 -12.02
N HIS A 156 7.04 -27.53 -13.24
CA HIS A 156 7.98 -27.00 -14.24
C HIS A 156 7.66 -25.58 -14.71
N GLN A 157 6.65 -24.91 -14.16
CA GLN A 157 6.38 -23.53 -14.53
C GLN A 157 7.30 -22.57 -13.77
N PRO A 158 8.16 -21.79 -14.47
CA PRO A 158 9.01 -20.80 -13.83
C PRO A 158 8.17 -19.73 -13.15
N GLN A 159 8.38 -19.53 -11.86
CA GLN A 159 7.69 -18.49 -11.10
C GLN A 159 8.49 -17.20 -11.09
N ARG A 160 7.86 -16.09 -11.43
CA ARG A 160 8.44 -14.76 -11.26
C ARG A 160 8.60 -14.47 -9.77
N ARG A 161 9.85 -14.35 -9.31
CA ARG A 161 10.16 -13.96 -7.92
C ARG A 161 11.02 -12.71 -7.93
N ARG A 162 10.85 -11.89 -6.92
CA ARG A 162 11.73 -10.73 -6.73
C ARG A 162 13.14 -11.19 -6.43
N THR A 163 14.10 -10.56 -7.07
CA THR A 163 15.53 -10.80 -6.86
C THR A 163 15.93 -10.42 -5.44
N VAL A 164 15.42 -9.29 -4.94
CA VAL A 164 15.70 -8.79 -3.60
C VAL A 164 14.42 -8.78 -2.76
N LYS A 165 14.45 -9.46 -1.62
CA LYS A 165 13.38 -9.47 -0.61
C LYS A 165 14.00 -9.58 0.78
N LEU A 166 13.72 -8.62 1.65
CA LEU A 166 14.17 -8.65 3.03
C LEU A 166 13.30 -9.59 3.86
N PRO A 167 13.88 -10.37 4.79
CA PRO A 167 13.11 -11.15 5.75
C PRO A 167 12.34 -10.18 6.66
N ALA A 168 11.02 -10.24 6.61
CA ALA A 168 10.16 -9.44 7.48
C ALA A 168 9.48 -10.35 8.49
N PRO A 169 9.65 -10.10 9.79
CA PRO A 169 8.98 -10.88 10.83
C PRO A 169 7.46 -10.69 10.70
N ARG A 170 6.72 -11.78 10.78
CA ARG A 170 5.25 -11.73 10.88
C ARG A 170 4.91 -11.23 12.28
N ARG A 171 4.49 -9.97 12.38
CA ARG A 171 3.94 -9.44 13.63
C ARG A 171 2.52 -9.99 13.79
N GLN A 172 2.23 -10.54 14.95
CA GLN A 172 0.85 -10.87 15.31
C GLN A 172 0.04 -9.57 15.46
N PRO A 173 -1.20 -9.53 14.96
CA PRO A 173 -2.08 -8.39 15.16
C PRO A 173 -2.28 -8.14 16.66
N ARG A 174 -2.24 -6.90 17.08
CA ARG A 174 -2.68 -6.54 18.43
C ARG A 174 -4.19 -6.53 18.45
N VAL A 175 -4.76 -7.35 19.33
CA VAL A 175 -6.20 -7.43 19.53
C VAL A 175 -6.53 -6.75 20.86
N LEU A 176 -7.56 -5.91 20.86
CA LEU A 176 -8.09 -5.29 22.08
C LEU A 176 -8.87 -6.33 22.88
N THR A 177 -8.70 -6.32 24.20
CA THR A 177 -9.54 -7.09 25.10
C THR A 177 -10.93 -6.45 25.23
N ALA A 178 -11.96 -7.22 25.63
CA ALA A 178 -13.30 -6.69 25.84
C ALA A 178 -13.31 -5.51 26.83
N ARG A 179 -12.50 -5.56 27.89
CA ARG A 179 -12.33 -4.45 28.85
C ARG A 179 -11.79 -3.18 28.19
N GLN A 180 -10.81 -3.31 27.29
CA GLN A 180 -10.25 -2.17 26.58
C GLN A 180 -11.25 -1.57 25.58
N VAL A 181 -12.02 -2.43 24.90
CA VAL A 181 -13.11 -1.99 24.01
C VAL A 181 -14.14 -1.19 24.80
N GLN A 182 -14.60 -1.74 25.94
CA GLN A 182 -15.58 -1.04 26.78
C GLN A 182 -15.05 0.31 27.28
N ALA A 183 -13.80 0.37 27.72
CA ALA A 183 -13.17 1.62 28.15
C ALA A 183 -13.11 2.69 27.04
N ILE A 184 -12.89 2.26 25.77
CA ILE A 184 -12.93 3.17 24.63
C ILE A 184 -14.35 3.70 24.40
N LEU A 185 -15.37 2.82 24.45
CA LEU A 185 -16.77 3.22 24.27
C LEU A 185 -17.25 4.16 25.37
N ASP A 186 -16.83 3.93 26.62
CA ASP A 186 -17.20 4.76 27.76
C ASP A 186 -16.49 6.12 27.75
N ALA A 187 -15.30 6.21 27.16
CA ALA A 187 -14.56 7.46 26.99
C ALA A 187 -15.10 8.35 25.85
N CYS A 188 -16.04 7.85 25.04
CA CYS A 188 -16.62 8.64 23.94
C CYS A 188 -17.63 9.66 24.50
N GLU A 189 -17.35 10.94 24.38
CA GLU A 189 -18.24 12.04 24.78
C GLU A 189 -19.43 12.20 23.81
N HIS A 190 -19.23 11.87 22.53
CA HIS A 190 -20.25 12.02 21.50
C HIS A 190 -20.80 10.66 21.04
N LEU A 191 -22.13 10.57 20.95
CA LEU A 191 -22.83 9.37 20.47
C LEU A 191 -22.34 8.93 19.08
N ARG A 192 -22.03 9.88 18.19
CA ARG A 192 -21.48 9.60 16.86
C ARG A 192 -20.19 8.77 16.93
N ASP A 193 -19.26 9.13 17.82
CA ASP A 193 -17.96 8.49 17.95
C ASP A 193 -18.12 7.12 18.62
N ARG A 194 -18.98 7.03 19.63
CA ARG A 194 -19.36 5.77 20.27
C ARG A 194 -20.00 4.80 19.28
N LEU A 195 -20.94 5.25 18.46
CA LEU A 195 -21.56 4.44 17.41
C LEU A 195 -20.53 3.94 16.39
N LEU A 196 -19.60 4.81 15.95
CA LEU A 196 -18.55 4.43 15.02
C LEU A 196 -17.70 3.28 15.58
N PHE A 197 -17.22 3.39 16.82
CA PHE A 197 -16.42 2.33 17.44
C PHE A 197 -17.24 1.07 17.70
N ALA A 198 -18.50 1.20 18.13
CA ALA A 198 -19.39 0.06 18.33
C ALA A 198 -19.62 -0.71 17.00
N VAL A 199 -19.90 -0.01 15.91
CA VAL A 199 -20.03 -0.59 14.56
C VAL A 199 -18.78 -1.35 14.15
N LEU A 200 -17.60 -0.77 14.36
CA LEU A 200 -16.31 -1.41 14.01
C LEU A 200 -16.07 -2.70 14.81
N VAL A 201 -16.41 -2.69 16.10
CA VAL A 201 -16.21 -3.84 16.98
C VAL A 201 -17.21 -4.94 16.67
N ASP A 202 -18.48 -4.60 16.52
CA ASP A 202 -19.57 -5.57 16.34
C ASP A 202 -19.48 -6.26 14.97
N SER A 203 -19.26 -5.48 13.90
CA SER A 203 -19.32 -5.98 12.51
C SER A 203 -17.97 -6.38 11.93
N GLY A 204 -16.84 -5.93 12.50
CA GLY A 204 -15.52 -6.11 11.92
C GLY A 204 -15.32 -5.42 10.56
N MET A 205 -16.19 -4.49 10.17
CA MET A 205 -16.06 -3.76 8.92
C MET A 205 -14.86 -2.82 8.92
N ARG A 206 -14.40 -2.43 7.73
CA ARG A 206 -13.29 -1.48 7.61
C ARG A 206 -13.77 -0.06 7.91
N ILE A 207 -12.87 0.77 8.44
CA ILE A 207 -13.17 2.17 8.76
C ILE A 207 -13.77 2.95 7.58
N GLY A 208 -13.29 2.73 6.35
CA GLY A 208 -13.86 3.37 5.15
C GLY A 208 -15.26 2.86 4.79
N GLU A 209 -15.62 1.67 5.21
CA GLU A 209 -16.96 1.10 5.05
C GLU A 209 -17.91 1.72 6.11
N ALA A 210 -17.49 1.77 7.37
CA ALA A 210 -18.26 2.37 8.45
C ALA A 210 -18.53 3.87 8.23
N LEU A 211 -17.52 4.63 7.78
CA LEU A 211 -17.68 6.06 7.47
C LEU A 211 -18.52 6.34 6.22
N GLY A 212 -18.77 5.35 5.39
CA GLY A 212 -19.63 5.46 4.21
C GLY A 212 -21.05 4.96 4.42
N LEU A 213 -21.42 4.49 5.62
CA LEU A 213 -22.76 4.01 5.92
C LEU A 213 -23.80 5.15 5.88
N ARG A 214 -24.99 4.80 5.45
CA ARG A 214 -26.20 5.65 5.45
C ARG A 214 -27.32 4.91 6.16
N HIS A 215 -28.33 5.62 6.65
CA HIS A 215 -29.51 5.01 7.27
C HIS A 215 -30.20 3.98 6.36
N ALA A 216 -30.20 4.22 5.05
CA ALA A 216 -30.75 3.29 4.07
C ALA A 216 -29.97 1.94 3.96
N ASP A 217 -28.78 1.85 4.53
CA ASP A 217 -27.99 0.62 4.55
C ASP A 217 -28.35 -0.28 5.76
N LEU A 218 -29.17 0.21 6.68
CA LEU A 218 -29.57 -0.49 7.90
C LEU A 218 -30.89 -1.21 7.69
N ALA A 219 -30.90 -2.53 7.76
CA ALA A 219 -32.08 -3.37 7.80
C ALA A 219 -32.31 -3.79 9.26
N ILE A 220 -33.04 -2.94 10.03
CA ILE A 220 -33.20 -3.08 11.48
C ILE A 220 -33.93 -4.38 11.84
N ALA A 221 -35.02 -4.69 11.11
CA ALA A 221 -35.80 -5.90 11.35
C ALA A 221 -34.99 -7.17 11.16
N GLU A 222 -34.14 -7.19 10.14
CA GLU A 222 -33.27 -8.31 9.79
C GLU A 222 -31.95 -8.31 10.57
N ARG A 223 -31.67 -7.26 11.35
CA ARG A 223 -30.41 -7.03 12.06
C ARG A 223 -29.19 -7.14 11.14
N GLN A 224 -29.24 -6.42 10.04
CA GLN A 224 -28.21 -6.45 9.02
C GLN A 224 -27.81 -5.05 8.57
N VAL A 225 -26.55 -4.93 8.15
CA VAL A 225 -26.00 -3.73 7.52
C VAL A 225 -25.47 -4.10 6.15
N THR A 226 -25.90 -3.40 5.11
CA THR A 226 -25.42 -3.60 3.75
C THR A 226 -24.33 -2.57 3.44
N ILE A 227 -23.13 -3.06 3.15
CA ILE A 227 -22.02 -2.23 2.70
C ILE A 227 -22.15 -2.03 1.20
N THR A 228 -22.44 -0.81 0.77
CA THR A 228 -22.63 -0.47 -0.64
C THR A 228 -21.49 0.42 -1.13
N PRO A 229 -20.77 0.04 -2.21
CA PRO A 229 -19.78 0.91 -2.84
C PRO A 229 -20.46 2.14 -3.45
N ARG A 230 -20.02 3.32 -3.05
CA ARG A 230 -20.50 4.59 -3.59
C ARG A 230 -19.44 5.69 -3.45
N ALA A 231 -19.58 6.76 -4.21
CA ALA A 231 -18.85 7.99 -3.97
C ALA A 231 -19.44 8.70 -2.75
N ASN A 232 -18.57 9.09 -1.81
CA ASN A 232 -18.95 9.80 -0.59
C ASN A 232 -18.16 11.11 -0.49
N ASP A 233 -18.81 12.18 -0.03
CA ASP A 233 -18.20 13.51 0.12
C ASP A 233 -17.02 13.49 1.10
N ASN A 234 -17.11 12.65 2.14
CA ASN A 234 -16.03 12.41 3.10
C ASN A 234 -14.90 11.51 2.56
N ARG A 235 -14.98 11.09 1.29
CA ARG A 235 -14.01 10.19 0.61
C ARG A 235 -13.90 8.79 1.21
N ALA A 236 -14.88 8.38 2.03
CA ALA A 236 -14.97 7.01 2.48
C ALA A 236 -15.19 6.06 1.30
N ARG A 237 -14.45 4.95 1.25
CA ARG A 237 -14.49 4.02 0.12
C ARG A 237 -14.56 2.57 0.59
N VAL A 238 -15.32 1.76 -0.13
CA VAL A 238 -15.35 0.30 0.05
C VAL A 238 -14.16 -0.31 -0.70
N LYS A 239 -13.28 -1.01 0.03
CA LYS A 239 -12.13 -1.67 -0.57
C LYS A 239 -12.58 -2.87 -1.43
N GLY A 240 -12.23 -2.83 -2.72
CA GLY A 240 -12.57 -3.89 -3.68
C GLY A 240 -13.89 -3.68 -4.41
N GLY A 241 -14.66 -2.62 -4.09
CA GLY A 241 -15.85 -2.24 -4.86
C GLY A 241 -17.02 -3.24 -4.81
N MET A 242 -17.00 -4.21 -3.91
CA MET A 242 -18.06 -5.23 -3.81
C MET A 242 -19.02 -4.91 -2.67
N SER A 243 -20.32 -4.99 -2.97
CA SER A 243 -21.38 -4.93 -1.95
C SER A 243 -21.41 -6.22 -1.15
N ARG A 244 -21.70 -6.10 0.15
CA ARG A 244 -21.95 -7.26 1.02
C ARG A 244 -22.82 -6.87 2.21
N THR A 245 -23.56 -7.82 2.74
CA THR A 245 -24.37 -7.67 3.95
C THR A 245 -23.68 -8.33 5.14
N ILE A 246 -23.72 -7.69 6.30
CA ILE A 246 -23.10 -8.16 7.54
C ILE A 246 -24.20 -8.19 8.62
N PRO A 247 -24.34 -9.29 9.37
CA PRO A 247 -25.22 -9.31 10.55
C PRO A 247 -24.64 -8.41 11.64
N VAL A 248 -25.52 -7.77 12.40
CA VAL A 248 -25.17 -6.91 13.53
C VAL A 248 -25.99 -7.27 14.77
N SER A 249 -25.46 -6.97 15.94
CA SER A 249 -26.13 -7.27 17.20
C SER A 249 -27.35 -6.36 17.43
N ALA A 250 -28.32 -6.85 18.20
CA ALA A 250 -29.44 -6.04 18.65
C ALA A 250 -28.99 -4.88 19.57
N GLU A 251 -27.86 -5.02 20.22
CA GLU A 251 -27.27 -4.02 21.10
C GLU A 251 -26.76 -2.81 20.29
N LEU A 252 -26.07 -3.08 19.17
CA LEU A 252 -25.63 -2.01 18.26
C LEU A 252 -26.81 -1.21 17.70
N LEU A 253 -27.93 -1.86 17.39
CA LEU A 253 -29.12 -1.20 16.81
C LEU A 253 -29.92 -0.36 17.83
N ARG A 254 -29.60 -0.46 19.11
CA ARG A 254 -30.21 0.37 20.17
C ARG A 254 -29.45 1.66 20.47
N LEU A 255 -28.24 1.77 19.94
CA LEU A 255 -27.40 2.98 19.98
C LEU A 255 -27.86 4.00 18.95
#